data_1856d73a112b0a486b8ce206973c3f0f
#
_entry.id   1856d73a112b0a486b8ce206973c3f0f
#
_cell.length_a   1.000
_cell.length_b   1.000
_cell.length_c   1.000
_cell.angle_alpha   90.00
_cell.angle_beta   90.00
_cell.angle_gamma   90.00
#
_symmetry.space_group_name_H-M   'P 1'
#
loop_
_entity.id
_entity.type
_entity.pdbx_description
1 polymer ?
#
loop_
_entity_poly.entity_id
_entity_poly.type
_entity_poly.pdbx_seq_one_letter_code
_entity_poly.pdbx_strand_id
1 'polypeptide(L)'
;MDSWRIETKCLQSGYKPGNSEPRVLPIYQSTTYKYDSTEHVAKLFDMEADGHMYSRISNPTVAYVEDKIAALEGGAGALCTSSGQSASLIAVMNICEAGDHLVSSSTIYGGTFNLFAVTMKKMGIDVTFVDPDSTEEEIQKAFKPNTKLLFGETIANPKISVLDIEKFARIAHKNNVPLIIDNTFATPILCRPFEYGADIIVHSTTKYMDGHAVS
;
A
#
# COMPACT_ATOMS: atom_id res chain seq x y z
N MET A 1 14.38 -1.75 -16.19
CA MET A 1 14.39 -0.89 -15.00
C MET A 1 14.93 -1.57 -13.74
N ASP A 2 15.01 -2.89 -13.72
CA ASP A 2 15.49 -3.67 -12.54
C ASP A 2 16.96 -3.46 -12.19
N SER A 3 17.78 -2.99 -13.12
CA SER A 3 19.21 -2.71 -12.91
C SER A 3 19.50 -1.31 -12.35
N TRP A 4 18.51 -0.44 -12.21
CA TRP A 4 18.72 0.91 -11.71
C TRP A 4 18.92 0.94 -10.20
N ARG A 5 19.87 1.77 -9.73
CA ARG A 5 20.01 2.08 -8.32
C ARG A 5 18.77 2.82 -7.81
N ILE A 6 18.51 2.75 -6.51
CA ILE A 6 17.31 3.35 -5.89
C ILE A 6 17.27 4.87 -6.15
N GLU A 7 18.41 5.56 -6.12
CA GLU A 7 18.49 7.00 -6.38
C GLU A 7 18.05 7.33 -7.81
N THR A 8 18.44 6.49 -8.78
CA THR A 8 17.99 6.63 -10.18
C THR A 8 16.49 6.37 -10.29
N LYS A 9 15.96 5.37 -9.58
CA LYS A 9 14.53 5.09 -9.54
C LYS A 9 13.75 6.27 -8.97
N CYS A 10 14.22 6.91 -7.90
CA CYS A 10 13.59 8.11 -7.34
C CYS A 10 13.40 9.22 -8.38
N LEU A 11 14.37 9.40 -9.28
CA LEU A 11 14.32 10.45 -10.29
C LEU A 11 13.59 10.04 -11.57
N GLN A 12 13.80 8.82 -12.06
CA GLN A 12 13.46 8.42 -13.43
C GLN A 12 12.31 7.43 -13.56
N SER A 13 11.89 6.74 -12.46
CA SER A 13 10.78 5.77 -12.54
C SER A 13 9.43 6.44 -12.64
N GLY A 14 8.47 5.73 -13.23
CA GLY A 14 7.07 6.10 -13.36
C GLY A 14 6.76 6.85 -14.66
N TYR A 15 7.53 7.84 -15.06
CA TYR A 15 7.27 8.63 -16.27
C TYR A 15 8.36 8.43 -17.33
N LYS A 16 7.93 8.20 -18.58
CA LYS A 16 8.80 8.12 -19.75
C LYS A 16 8.31 9.14 -20.78
N PRO A 17 8.95 10.32 -20.85
CA PRO A 17 8.57 11.32 -21.83
C PRO A 17 8.85 10.83 -23.26
N GLY A 18 7.92 11.10 -24.17
CA GLY A 18 8.10 10.95 -25.61
C GLY A 18 8.97 12.04 -26.20
N ASN A 19 9.17 11.99 -27.54
CA ASN A 19 9.93 13.03 -28.23
C ASN A 19 9.21 14.38 -28.13
N SER A 20 9.96 15.42 -27.73
CA SER A 20 9.46 16.78 -27.49
C SER A 20 8.46 16.94 -26.34
N GLU A 21 8.27 15.92 -25.52
CA GLU A 21 7.48 16.03 -24.30
C GLU A 21 8.29 16.58 -23.12
N PRO A 22 7.62 17.21 -22.12
CA PRO A 22 8.29 17.68 -20.91
C PRO A 22 9.01 16.56 -20.18
N ARG A 23 10.16 16.86 -19.59
CA ARG A 23 10.88 15.90 -18.73
C ARG A 23 10.15 15.57 -17.44
N VAL A 24 9.35 16.51 -16.93
CA VAL A 24 8.50 16.35 -15.75
C VAL A 24 7.06 16.20 -16.24
N LEU A 25 6.34 15.21 -15.73
CA LEU A 25 4.95 14.99 -16.08
C LEU A 25 4.13 16.23 -15.74
N PRO A 26 3.34 16.79 -16.68
CA PRO A 26 2.39 17.87 -16.38
C PRO A 26 1.32 17.45 -15.36
N ILE A 27 0.79 18.42 -14.62
CA ILE A 27 -0.37 18.18 -13.75
C ILE A 27 -1.64 18.14 -14.61
N TYR A 28 -2.28 17.00 -14.71
CA TYR A 28 -3.53 16.81 -15.46
C TYR A 28 -4.73 17.11 -14.58
N GLN A 29 -5.18 18.37 -14.60
CA GLN A 29 -6.41 18.84 -13.93
C GLN A 29 -7.61 18.67 -14.87
N SER A 30 -7.97 17.45 -15.21
CA SER A 30 -9.13 17.16 -16.05
C SER A 30 -9.94 16.03 -15.46
N THR A 31 -11.27 16.13 -15.54
CA THR A 31 -12.18 15.06 -15.12
C THR A 31 -12.30 13.99 -16.19
N THR A 32 -12.34 14.40 -17.47
CA THR A 32 -12.55 13.55 -18.65
C THR A 32 -11.47 13.80 -19.69
N TYR A 33 -11.39 12.92 -20.67
CA TYR A 33 -10.38 12.96 -21.72
C TYR A 33 -11.05 12.91 -23.10
N LYS A 34 -10.33 13.37 -24.13
CA LYS A 34 -10.76 13.21 -25.52
C LYS A 34 -10.44 11.79 -26.00
N TYR A 35 -11.34 11.21 -26.72
CA TYR A 35 -11.21 9.88 -27.31
C TYR A 35 -11.22 9.96 -28.84
N ASP A 36 -10.60 8.98 -29.51
CA ASP A 36 -10.51 8.95 -30.96
C ASP A 36 -11.82 8.44 -31.59
N SER A 37 -12.50 7.49 -30.94
CA SER A 37 -13.78 6.94 -31.41
C SER A 37 -14.61 6.36 -30.27
N THR A 38 -15.89 6.09 -30.54
CA THR A 38 -16.81 5.41 -29.61
C THR A 38 -16.35 3.98 -29.30
N GLU A 39 -15.81 3.30 -30.31
CA GLU A 39 -15.27 1.94 -30.16
C GLU A 39 -14.05 1.92 -29.27
N HIS A 40 -13.19 2.94 -29.33
CA HIS A 40 -12.05 3.08 -28.41
C HIS A 40 -12.52 3.29 -26.97
N VAL A 41 -13.54 4.14 -26.77
CA VAL A 41 -14.14 4.35 -25.43
C VAL A 41 -14.70 3.04 -24.87
N ALA A 42 -15.44 2.25 -25.66
CA ALA A 42 -15.98 0.97 -25.23
C ALA A 42 -14.85 0.05 -24.73
N LYS A 43 -13.76 -0.08 -25.49
CA LYS A 43 -12.60 -0.89 -25.09
C LYS A 43 -11.93 -0.42 -23.79
N LEU A 44 -11.86 0.90 -23.55
CA LEU A 44 -11.35 1.45 -22.28
C LEU A 44 -12.25 1.04 -21.11
N PHE A 45 -13.58 1.11 -21.26
CA PHE A 45 -14.52 0.69 -20.21
C PHE A 45 -14.51 -0.82 -19.97
N ASP A 46 -14.28 -1.61 -21.01
CA ASP A 46 -14.15 -3.07 -20.94
C ASP A 46 -12.75 -3.53 -20.49
N MET A 47 -11.83 -2.58 -20.22
CA MET A 47 -10.42 -2.84 -19.85
C MET A 47 -9.65 -3.64 -20.93
N GLU A 48 -10.04 -3.51 -22.20
CA GLU A 48 -9.40 -4.11 -23.35
C GLU A 48 -8.38 -3.20 -24.05
N ALA A 49 -8.28 -1.94 -23.60
CA ALA A 49 -7.32 -0.96 -24.09
C ALA A 49 -6.73 -0.15 -22.95
N ASP A 50 -5.44 0.24 -23.08
CA ASP A 50 -4.79 1.14 -22.17
C ASP A 50 -5.19 2.60 -22.41
N GLY A 51 -5.35 3.37 -21.34
CA GLY A 51 -5.64 4.80 -21.39
C GLY A 51 -6.37 5.33 -20.18
N HIS A 52 -6.64 6.63 -20.21
CA HIS A 52 -7.38 7.33 -19.15
C HIS A 52 -8.74 7.74 -19.65
N MET A 53 -9.80 7.39 -18.93
CA MET A 53 -11.17 7.71 -19.30
C MET A 53 -11.85 8.71 -18.37
N TYR A 54 -11.56 8.64 -17.10
CA TYR A 54 -12.16 9.49 -16.07
C TYR A 54 -11.25 9.56 -14.84
N SER A 55 -10.93 10.77 -14.35
CA SER A 55 -9.90 10.96 -13.33
C SER A 55 -10.20 10.33 -11.97
N ARG A 56 -11.45 10.02 -11.66
CA ARG A 56 -11.79 9.21 -10.48
C ARG A 56 -11.32 7.76 -10.59
N ILE A 57 -11.19 7.24 -11.82
CA ILE A 57 -10.76 5.86 -12.11
C ILE A 57 -9.24 5.85 -12.35
N SER A 58 -8.77 6.72 -13.25
CA SER A 58 -7.34 6.85 -13.54
C SER A 58 -7.01 8.26 -14.07
N ASN A 59 -5.86 8.77 -13.66
CA ASN A 59 -5.36 10.08 -14.09
C ASN A 59 -3.85 9.96 -14.36
N PRO A 60 -3.30 10.54 -15.44
CA PRO A 60 -1.87 10.41 -15.76
C PRO A 60 -0.94 10.84 -14.64
N THR A 61 -1.28 11.91 -13.90
CA THR A 61 -0.44 12.39 -12.77
C THR A 61 -0.46 11.41 -11.60
N VAL A 62 -1.63 10.83 -11.30
CA VAL A 62 -1.78 9.83 -10.22
C VAL A 62 -1.08 8.54 -10.62
N ALA A 63 -1.33 8.04 -11.84
CA ALA A 63 -0.69 6.82 -12.37
C ALA A 63 0.85 6.92 -12.34
N TYR A 64 1.41 8.11 -12.62
CA TYR A 64 2.84 8.33 -12.49
C TYR A 64 3.38 8.11 -11.08
N VAL A 65 2.64 8.57 -10.06
CA VAL A 65 3.01 8.35 -8.65
C VAL A 65 2.89 6.88 -8.29
N GLU A 66 1.82 6.23 -8.72
CA GLU A 66 1.58 4.80 -8.50
C GLU A 66 2.72 3.95 -9.10
N ASP A 67 3.07 4.17 -10.37
CA ASP A 67 4.17 3.48 -11.05
C ASP A 67 5.52 3.73 -10.37
N LYS A 68 5.75 4.97 -9.89
CA LYS A 68 6.98 5.32 -9.19
C LYS A 68 7.08 4.58 -7.86
N ILE A 69 6.03 4.57 -7.05
CA ILE A 69 6.01 3.88 -5.75
C ILE A 69 6.18 2.37 -5.95
N ALA A 70 5.45 1.78 -6.90
CA ALA A 70 5.61 0.38 -7.25
C ALA A 70 7.07 0.04 -7.63
N ALA A 71 7.71 0.88 -8.45
CA ALA A 71 9.10 0.68 -8.84
C ALA A 71 10.10 0.82 -7.69
N LEU A 72 9.83 1.73 -6.73
CA LEU A 72 10.68 1.94 -5.55
C LEU A 72 10.58 0.78 -4.57
N GLU A 73 9.38 0.31 -4.27
CA GLU A 73 9.15 -0.84 -3.40
C GLU A 73 9.51 -2.19 -4.06
N GLY A 74 9.52 -2.23 -5.39
CA GLY A 74 9.69 -3.49 -6.15
C GLY A 74 8.39 -4.28 -6.26
N GLY A 75 7.24 -3.62 -6.13
CA GLY A 75 5.92 -4.21 -6.25
C GLY A 75 5.44 -4.35 -7.69
N ALA A 76 4.39 -5.13 -7.88
CA ALA A 76 3.74 -5.34 -9.18
C ALA A 76 2.91 -4.12 -9.65
N GLY A 77 2.41 -3.33 -8.69
CA GLY A 77 1.63 -2.12 -8.94
C GLY A 77 1.35 -1.38 -7.65
N ALA A 78 0.81 -0.18 -7.73
CA ALA A 78 0.36 0.60 -6.59
C ALA A 78 -0.96 1.32 -6.89
N LEU A 79 -1.65 1.75 -5.86
CA LEU A 79 -2.90 2.51 -5.93
C LEU A 79 -2.83 3.68 -4.95
N CYS A 80 -3.03 4.89 -5.44
CA CYS A 80 -3.15 6.08 -4.60
C CYS A 80 -4.56 6.22 -4.02
N THR A 81 -4.60 6.59 -2.74
CA THR A 81 -5.84 6.88 -2.02
C THR A 81 -5.78 8.27 -1.40
N SER A 82 -6.90 8.76 -0.86
CA SER A 82 -6.99 10.10 -0.29
C SER A 82 -6.14 10.33 0.98
N SER A 83 -5.66 9.26 1.62
CA SER A 83 -4.81 9.34 2.82
C SER A 83 -4.20 7.97 3.15
N GLY A 84 -3.14 7.96 3.98
CA GLY A 84 -2.58 6.70 4.52
C GLY A 84 -3.60 5.88 5.33
N GLN A 85 -4.52 6.54 6.05
CA GLN A 85 -5.61 5.84 6.73
C GLN A 85 -6.58 5.19 5.74
N SER A 86 -6.89 5.85 4.63
CA SER A 86 -7.69 5.26 3.55
C SER A 86 -6.96 4.09 2.90
N ALA A 87 -5.63 4.16 2.72
CA ALA A 87 -4.84 3.06 2.20
C ALA A 87 -4.95 1.82 3.10
N SER A 88 -4.74 1.98 4.42
CA SER A 88 -4.88 0.88 5.39
C SER A 88 -6.31 0.32 5.43
N LEU A 89 -7.32 1.20 5.42
CA LEU A 89 -8.74 0.79 5.41
C LEU A 89 -9.05 -0.05 4.16
N ILE A 90 -8.72 0.47 2.98
CA ILE A 90 -9.05 -0.17 1.70
C ILE A 90 -8.28 -1.48 1.54
N ALA A 91 -6.99 -1.53 1.93
CA ALA A 91 -6.20 -2.75 1.89
C ALA A 91 -6.83 -3.87 2.73
N VAL A 92 -7.30 -3.56 3.95
CA VAL A 92 -7.98 -4.55 4.80
C VAL A 92 -9.35 -4.91 4.24
N MET A 93 -10.18 -3.94 3.83
CA MET A 93 -11.52 -4.21 3.30
C MET A 93 -11.53 -4.95 1.96
N ASN A 94 -10.43 -4.92 1.21
CA ASN A 94 -10.28 -5.73 0.00
C ASN A 94 -10.12 -7.23 0.30
N ILE A 95 -9.76 -7.58 1.54
CA ILE A 95 -9.47 -8.95 1.97
C ILE A 95 -10.52 -9.45 2.97
N CYS A 96 -10.97 -8.57 3.87
CA CYS A 96 -11.88 -8.89 4.97
C CYS A 96 -13.28 -8.35 4.71
N GLU A 97 -14.27 -9.15 5.10
CA GLU A 97 -15.68 -8.77 5.15
C GLU A 97 -16.27 -8.96 6.56
N ALA A 98 -17.54 -8.60 6.75
CA ALA A 98 -18.21 -8.77 8.04
C ALA A 98 -18.20 -10.24 8.48
N GLY A 99 -17.74 -10.50 9.70
CA GLY A 99 -17.54 -11.83 10.25
C GLY A 99 -16.08 -12.31 10.17
N ASP A 100 -15.22 -11.61 9.47
CA ASP A 100 -13.79 -11.93 9.39
C ASP A 100 -13.00 -11.37 10.58
N HIS A 101 -11.76 -11.86 10.68
CA HIS A 101 -10.84 -11.49 11.74
C HIS A 101 -9.47 -11.15 11.13
N LEU A 102 -8.76 -10.20 11.72
CA LEU A 102 -7.36 -9.92 11.44
C LEU A 102 -6.49 -9.97 12.70
N VAL A 103 -5.23 -10.31 12.53
CA VAL A 103 -4.21 -10.15 13.58
C VAL A 103 -3.38 -8.92 13.25
N SER A 104 -3.06 -8.11 14.25
CA SER A 104 -2.23 -6.91 14.07
C SER A 104 -1.18 -6.80 15.16
N SER A 105 0.01 -6.29 14.81
CA SER A 105 0.94 -5.81 15.83
C SER A 105 0.26 -4.76 16.69
N SER A 106 0.52 -4.78 17.99
CA SER A 106 0.04 -3.77 18.95
C SER A 106 0.84 -2.46 18.87
N THR A 107 2.02 -2.49 18.27
CA THR A 107 2.92 -1.33 18.12
C THR A 107 2.79 -0.70 16.74
N ILE A 108 1.57 -0.31 16.36
CA ILE A 108 1.28 0.42 15.13
C ILE A 108 0.85 1.85 15.44
N TYR A 109 0.83 2.70 14.41
CA TYR A 109 0.33 4.07 14.53
C TYR A 109 -1.05 4.12 15.21
N GLY A 110 -1.20 5.01 16.19
CA GLY A 110 -2.43 5.11 17.00
C GLY A 110 -3.71 5.33 16.20
N GLY A 111 -3.64 6.02 15.04
CA GLY A 111 -4.77 6.15 14.13
C GLY A 111 -5.19 4.82 13.51
N THR A 112 -4.24 4.00 13.10
CA THR A 112 -4.49 2.65 12.54
C THR A 112 -4.96 1.69 13.64
N PHE A 113 -4.40 1.80 14.85
CA PHE A 113 -4.90 1.04 16.00
C PHE A 113 -6.38 1.34 16.27
N ASN A 114 -6.75 2.62 16.30
CA ASN A 114 -8.16 3.03 16.49
C ASN A 114 -9.05 2.62 15.30
N LEU A 115 -8.54 2.70 14.07
CA LEU A 115 -9.24 2.20 12.88
C LEU A 115 -9.63 0.73 13.06
N PHE A 116 -8.70 -0.12 13.50
CA PHE A 116 -8.94 -1.55 13.68
C PHE A 116 -9.78 -1.85 14.92
N ALA A 117 -9.42 -1.27 16.07
CA ALA A 117 -10.10 -1.57 17.33
C ALA A 117 -11.55 -1.06 17.41
N VAL A 118 -11.86 0.03 16.71
CA VAL A 118 -13.15 0.71 16.84
C VAL A 118 -13.93 0.72 15.53
N THR A 119 -13.33 1.23 14.45
CA THR A 119 -14.06 1.45 13.20
C THR A 119 -14.38 0.14 12.49
N MET A 120 -13.40 -0.74 12.31
CA MET A 120 -13.59 -2.03 11.66
C MET A 120 -14.49 -2.96 12.47
N LYS A 121 -14.44 -2.87 13.80
CA LYS A 121 -15.37 -3.61 14.67
C LYS A 121 -16.83 -3.22 14.41
N LYS A 122 -17.13 -1.95 14.14
CA LYS A 122 -18.47 -1.50 13.73
C LYS A 122 -18.89 -2.05 12.37
N MET A 123 -17.93 -2.41 11.53
CA MET A 123 -18.15 -3.04 10.21
C MET A 123 -18.22 -4.57 10.30
N GLY A 124 -18.16 -5.13 11.53
CA GLY A 124 -18.23 -6.57 11.77
C GLY A 124 -16.89 -7.30 11.57
N ILE A 125 -15.78 -6.60 11.47
CA ILE A 125 -14.44 -7.18 11.34
C ILE A 125 -13.75 -7.10 12.70
N ASP A 126 -13.37 -8.25 13.26
CA ASP A 126 -12.69 -8.33 14.55
C ASP A 126 -11.16 -8.27 14.41
N VAL A 127 -10.49 -7.79 15.44
CA VAL A 127 -9.03 -7.74 15.51
C VAL A 127 -8.50 -8.34 16.80
N THR A 128 -7.36 -9.05 16.70
CA THR A 128 -6.52 -9.41 17.85
C THR A 128 -5.17 -8.73 17.72
N PHE A 129 -4.82 -7.91 18.71
CA PHE A 129 -3.50 -7.27 18.78
C PHE A 129 -2.51 -8.18 19.48
N VAL A 130 -1.30 -8.27 18.93
CA VAL A 130 -0.19 -9.08 19.47
C VAL A 130 1.03 -8.20 19.71
N ASP A 131 1.80 -8.52 20.75
CA ASP A 131 3.11 -7.90 20.94
C ASP A 131 4.06 -8.44 19.85
N PRO A 132 4.66 -7.57 19.01
CA PRO A 132 5.58 -8.03 17.97
C PRO A 132 6.86 -8.68 18.52
N ASP A 133 7.20 -8.43 19.78
CA ASP A 133 8.36 -9.03 20.45
C ASP A 133 8.06 -10.43 21.02
N SER A 134 6.79 -10.87 21.04
CA SER A 134 6.40 -12.23 21.45
C SER A 134 6.98 -13.31 20.54
N THR A 135 7.02 -14.55 21.04
CA THR A 135 7.44 -15.72 20.26
C THR A 135 6.47 -16.01 19.11
N GLU A 136 6.94 -16.77 18.10
CA GLU A 136 6.07 -17.18 16.98
C GLU A 136 4.86 -17.98 17.48
N GLU A 137 5.07 -18.85 18.47
CA GLU A 137 4.02 -19.67 19.06
C GLU A 137 2.96 -18.84 19.80
N GLU A 138 3.36 -17.75 20.45
CA GLU A 138 2.43 -16.83 21.11
C GLU A 138 1.62 -16.05 20.10
N ILE A 139 2.25 -15.50 19.06
CA ILE A 139 1.57 -14.81 17.98
C ILE A 139 0.62 -15.75 17.24
N GLN A 140 1.03 -17.01 17.02
CA GLN A 140 0.21 -18.04 16.39
C GLN A 140 -1.12 -18.28 17.11
N LYS A 141 -1.15 -18.18 18.46
CA LYS A 141 -2.39 -18.37 19.25
C LYS A 141 -3.45 -17.32 18.99
N ALA A 142 -3.09 -16.16 18.41
CA ALA A 142 -4.01 -15.10 18.05
C ALA A 142 -4.82 -15.42 16.78
N PHE A 143 -4.38 -16.39 15.97
CA PHE A 143 -5.06 -16.76 14.73
C PHE A 143 -6.29 -17.60 15.01
N LYS A 144 -7.38 -17.28 14.34
CA LYS A 144 -8.67 -17.96 14.37
C LYS A 144 -8.98 -18.55 13.00
N PRO A 145 -9.95 -19.47 12.87
CA PRO A 145 -10.33 -20.05 11.56
C PRO A 145 -10.78 -19.02 10.52
N ASN A 146 -11.29 -17.86 10.97
CA ASN A 146 -11.75 -16.75 10.15
C ASN A 146 -10.70 -15.61 10.04
N THR A 147 -9.45 -15.82 10.45
CA THR A 147 -8.38 -14.82 10.24
C THR A 147 -8.01 -14.75 8.77
N LYS A 148 -7.96 -13.54 8.22
CA LYS A 148 -7.73 -13.28 6.80
C LYS A 148 -6.43 -12.57 6.49
N LEU A 149 -5.81 -11.88 7.46
CA LEU A 149 -4.54 -11.20 7.27
C LEU A 149 -3.78 -10.96 8.58
N LEU A 150 -2.49 -10.71 8.45
CA LEU A 150 -1.63 -10.20 9.51
C LEU A 150 -1.17 -8.78 9.12
N PHE A 151 -1.19 -7.84 10.06
CA PHE A 151 -0.79 -6.45 9.84
C PHE A 151 0.36 -6.04 10.76
N GLY A 152 1.34 -5.29 10.24
CA GLY A 152 2.43 -4.73 11.00
C GLY A 152 2.87 -3.37 10.48
N GLU A 153 3.74 -2.69 11.21
CA GLU A 153 4.37 -1.42 10.84
C GLU A 153 5.89 -1.56 10.98
N THR A 154 6.64 -1.19 9.94
CA THR A 154 8.09 -1.38 9.87
C THR A 154 8.81 -0.72 11.06
N ILE A 155 8.48 0.53 11.35
CA ILE A 155 9.01 1.31 12.47
C ILE A 155 7.81 1.94 13.19
N ALA A 156 7.54 1.46 14.39
CA ALA A 156 6.37 1.84 15.17
C ALA A 156 6.39 3.30 15.64
N ASN A 157 5.27 3.98 15.55
CA ASN A 157 5.07 5.33 16.07
C ASN A 157 4.14 5.31 17.30
N PRO A 158 4.57 5.77 18.49
CA PRO A 158 5.80 6.51 18.81
C PRO A 158 6.93 5.67 19.39
N LYS A 159 6.77 4.35 19.56
CA LYS A 159 7.70 3.47 20.29
C LYS A 159 9.08 3.33 19.59
N ILE A 160 9.16 3.59 18.28
CA ILE A 160 10.37 3.43 17.43
C ILE A 160 10.92 1.98 17.48
N SER A 161 10.10 0.99 17.81
CA SER A 161 10.47 -0.42 17.68
C SER A 161 10.43 -0.84 16.21
N VAL A 162 11.42 -1.64 15.82
CA VAL A 162 11.53 -2.17 14.45
C VAL A 162 10.93 -3.55 14.43
N LEU A 163 10.02 -3.80 13.46
CA LEU A 163 9.35 -5.08 13.29
C LEU A 163 10.29 -6.10 12.61
N ASP A 164 10.33 -7.32 13.13
CA ASP A 164 10.87 -8.48 12.42
C ASP A 164 9.86 -8.93 11.35
N ILE A 165 10.01 -8.38 10.13
CA ILE A 165 9.10 -8.63 9.02
C ILE A 165 9.16 -10.09 8.59
N GLU A 166 10.35 -10.71 8.55
CA GLU A 166 10.49 -12.12 8.15
C GLU A 166 9.77 -13.07 9.13
N LYS A 167 9.82 -12.77 10.44
CA LYS A 167 9.05 -13.51 11.44
C LYS A 167 7.55 -13.40 11.16
N PHE A 168 7.06 -12.20 10.94
CA PHE A 168 5.64 -11.96 10.64
C PHE A 168 5.22 -12.61 9.32
N ALA A 169 6.05 -12.56 8.28
CA ALA A 169 5.80 -13.22 7.00
C ALA A 169 5.70 -14.74 7.16
N ARG A 170 6.64 -15.38 7.86
CA ARG A 170 6.57 -16.82 8.15
C ARG A 170 5.27 -17.20 8.86
N ILE A 171 4.85 -16.41 9.85
CA ILE A 171 3.61 -16.68 10.59
C ILE A 171 2.39 -16.50 9.68
N ALA A 172 2.29 -15.41 8.92
CA ALA A 172 1.19 -15.16 8.01
C ALA A 172 1.06 -16.28 6.98
N HIS A 173 2.14 -16.61 6.27
CA HIS A 173 2.15 -17.62 5.22
C HIS A 173 1.88 -19.03 5.75
N LYS A 174 2.34 -19.37 6.96
CA LYS A 174 2.00 -20.63 7.63
C LYS A 174 0.49 -20.78 7.85
N ASN A 175 -0.22 -19.66 8.01
CA ASN A 175 -1.67 -19.63 8.17
C ASN A 175 -2.42 -19.35 6.84
N ASN A 176 -1.72 -19.35 5.70
CA ASN A 176 -2.25 -19.05 4.37
C ASN A 176 -2.97 -17.70 4.29
N VAL A 177 -2.45 -16.68 4.97
CA VAL A 177 -2.97 -15.31 4.92
C VAL A 177 -1.87 -14.33 4.51
N PRO A 178 -2.20 -13.22 3.84
CA PRO A 178 -1.21 -12.21 3.49
C PRO A 178 -0.73 -11.41 4.70
N LEU A 179 0.50 -10.89 4.58
CA LEU A 179 1.10 -9.91 5.46
C LEU A 179 0.99 -8.51 4.84
N ILE A 180 0.34 -7.58 5.54
CA ILE A 180 0.31 -6.16 5.20
C ILE A 180 1.29 -5.41 6.10
N ILE A 181 2.17 -4.59 5.49
CA ILE A 181 3.14 -3.77 6.23
C ILE A 181 2.91 -2.29 5.93
N ASP A 182 2.72 -1.50 6.97
CA ASP A 182 2.84 -0.04 6.88
C ASP A 182 4.32 0.35 6.91
N ASN A 183 4.83 0.83 5.75
CA ASN A 183 6.23 1.19 5.57
C ASN A 183 6.45 2.72 5.55
N THR A 184 5.54 3.46 6.16
CA THR A 184 5.52 4.94 6.12
C THR A 184 6.82 5.56 6.62
N PHE A 185 7.36 5.11 7.76
CA PHE A 185 8.53 5.73 8.37
C PHE A 185 9.85 5.30 7.72
N ALA A 186 9.99 4.02 7.38
CA ALA A 186 11.20 3.53 6.75
C ALA A 186 11.33 4.02 5.30
N THR A 187 10.23 4.14 4.58
CA THR A 187 10.19 4.36 3.13
C THR A 187 10.96 3.28 2.34
N PRO A 188 10.83 3.19 1.02
CA PRO A 188 11.61 2.25 0.21
C PRO A 188 13.13 2.45 0.28
N ILE A 189 13.58 3.58 0.83
CA ILE A 189 15.02 3.89 0.96
C ILE A 189 15.68 3.11 2.08
N LEU A 190 15.00 2.97 3.23
CA LEU A 190 15.55 2.27 4.39
C LEU A 190 15.13 0.80 4.44
N CYS A 191 13.92 0.48 3.96
CA CYS A 191 13.38 -0.87 3.96
C CYS A 191 12.43 -1.07 2.79
N ARG A 192 12.52 -2.22 2.14
CA ARG A 192 11.57 -2.69 1.13
C ARG A 192 10.93 -3.99 1.62
N PRO A 193 9.78 -3.94 2.29
CA PRO A 193 9.19 -5.08 2.97
C PRO A 193 8.92 -6.30 2.08
N PHE A 194 8.72 -6.13 0.76
CA PHE A 194 8.60 -7.26 -0.17
C PHE A 194 9.84 -8.16 -0.18
N GLU A 195 11.03 -7.62 0.05
CA GLU A 195 12.28 -8.40 0.13
C GLU A 195 12.33 -9.31 1.37
N TYR A 196 11.48 -9.03 2.37
CA TYR A 196 11.35 -9.76 3.63
C TYR A 196 10.05 -10.56 3.74
N GLY A 197 9.29 -10.67 2.63
CA GLY A 197 8.11 -11.52 2.54
C GLY A 197 6.77 -10.85 2.84
N ALA A 198 6.70 -9.51 2.87
CA ALA A 198 5.41 -8.83 2.86
C ALA A 198 4.67 -9.07 1.52
N ASP A 199 3.34 -9.08 1.56
CA ASP A 199 2.50 -9.27 0.36
C ASP A 199 1.87 -7.94 -0.09
N ILE A 200 1.59 -7.05 0.86
CA ILE A 200 1.01 -5.72 0.60
C ILE A 200 1.75 -4.69 1.45
N ILE A 201 2.02 -3.54 0.85
CA ILE A 201 2.64 -2.40 1.56
C ILE A 201 1.69 -1.21 1.50
N VAL A 202 1.53 -0.53 2.62
CA VAL A 202 0.80 0.74 2.69
C VAL A 202 1.73 1.87 3.13
N HIS A 203 1.42 3.08 2.66
CA HIS A 203 2.17 4.29 2.98
C HIS A 203 1.24 5.47 3.27
N SER A 204 1.65 6.32 4.19
CA SER A 204 1.25 7.72 4.21
C SER A 204 2.36 8.57 3.59
N THR A 205 2.16 9.02 2.35
CA THR A 205 3.17 9.84 1.64
C THR A 205 3.42 11.18 2.33
N THR A 206 2.46 11.67 3.12
CA THR A 206 2.55 12.89 3.96
C THR A 206 3.80 12.96 4.85
N LYS A 207 4.45 11.81 5.14
CA LYS A 207 5.61 11.76 6.04
C LYS A 207 6.90 11.93 5.23
N TYR A 208 7.82 10.97 5.29
CA TYR A 208 9.15 11.14 4.70
C TYR A 208 9.17 11.08 3.16
N MET A 209 8.15 10.50 2.52
CA MET A 209 8.14 10.36 1.06
C MET A 209 7.92 11.68 0.33
N ASP A 210 7.13 12.62 0.87
CA ASP A 210 6.92 13.94 0.25
C ASP A 210 7.95 14.99 0.66
N GLY A 211 8.85 14.67 1.57
CA GLY A 211 9.98 15.50 1.94
C GLY A 211 9.72 16.51 3.04
N HIS A 212 8.68 16.33 3.84
CA HIS A 212 8.33 17.11 5.04
C HIS A 212 7.34 18.25 4.80
N ALA A 213 6.18 18.13 5.41
CA ALA A 213 5.16 19.19 5.59
C ALA A 213 4.71 19.91 4.30
N VAL A 214 4.74 19.24 3.15
CA VAL A 214 4.32 19.82 1.87
C VAL A 214 2.84 19.51 1.57
N SER A 215 2.30 18.39 2.02
CA SER A 215 0.91 17.97 1.83
C SER A 215 0.22 17.64 3.15
#